data_85402fd0997aa0badea2014245b39504
#
_entry.id   85402fd0997aa0badea2014245b39504
#
_cell.length_a   1.000
_cell.length_b   1.000
_cell.length_c   1.000
_cell.angle_alpha   90.00
_cell.angle_beta   90.00
_cell.angle_gamma   90.00
#
_symmetry.space_group_name_H-M   'P 1'
#
loop_
_entity.id
_entity.type
_entity.pdbx_description
1 polymer ?
#
loop_
_entity_poly.entity_id
_entity_poly.type
_entity_poly.pdbx_seq_one_letter_code
_entity_poly.pdbx_strand_id
1 'polypeptide(L)'
;MKGDRVEVLVDVDSGVQRFEIDASRAGRRVEVANVRGTVEVTEVTRTGVPVRTARFMAAKVVAVVEHPAHDGDEAAARRSGRAASD
;
A
#
# COMPACT_ATOMS: atom_id res chain seq x y z
N MET A 1 11.92 -4.52 -10.97
CA MET A 1 11.01 -4.95 -10.00
C MET A 1 10.61 -3.83 -9.08
N LYS A 2 9.38 -3.77 -8.67
CA LYS A 2 8.89 -2.71 -7.83
C LYS A 2 8.69 -3.19 -6.42
N GLY A 3 8.74 -2.27 -5.48
CA GLY A 3 8.35 -2.58 -4.13
C GLY A 3 6.85 -2.59 -3.99
N ASP A 4 6.37 -2.58 -2.77
CA ASP A 4 4.95 -2.57 -2.48
C ASP A 4 4.30 -1.26 -2.90
N ARG A 5 3.00 -1.30 -3.10
CA ARG A 5 2.22 -0.12 -3.38
C ARG A 5 0.93 -0.17 -2.58
N VAL A 6 0.54 0.95 -2.00
CA VAL A 6 -0.69 1.05 -1.23
C VAL A 6 -1.51 2.21 -1.74
N GLU A 7 -2.80 1.98 -1.93
CA GLU A 7 -3.73 3.03 -2.30
C GLU A 7 -4.65 3.29 -1.14
N VAL A 8 -4.84 4.56 -0.80
CA VAL A 8 -5.74 4.96 0.27
C VAL A 8 -6.82 5.85 -0.33
N LEU A 9 -8.06 5.48 -0.15
CA LEU A 9 -9.21 6.24 -0.63
C LEU A 9 -9.80 7.02 0.53
N VAL A 10 -9.86 8.32 0.39
CA VAL A 10 -10.23 9.22 1.47
C VAL A 10 -11.46 10.03 1.08
N ASP A 11 -12.41 10.15 2.00
CA ASP A 11 -13.60 10.95 1.81
C ASP A 11 -13.22 12.41 2.04
N VAL A 12 -13.42 13.24 1.02
CA VAL A 12 -13.08 14.65 1.09
C VAL A 12 -14.31 15.53 0.83
N ASP A 13 -15.47 15.08 1.31
CA ASP A 13 -16.72 15.84 1.22
C ASP A 13 -17.30 15.90 -0.18
N SER A 14 -16.54 16.32 -1.14
CA SER A 14 -17.06 16.43 -2.51
C SER A 14 -16.89 15.14 -3.29
N GLY A 15 -16.40 14.11 -2.64
CA GLY A 15 -16.19 12.82 -3.29
C GLY A 15 -15.10 12.06 -2.60
N VAL A 16 -14.40 11.22 -3.36
CA VAL A 16 -13.34 10.39 -2.82
C VAL A 16 -12.05 10.74 -3.54
N GLN A 17 -11.01 10.92 -2.78
CA GLN A 17 -9.69 11.19 -3.36
C GLN A 17 -8.79 10.01 -3.09
N ARG A 18 -8.01 9.63 -4.08
CA ARG A 18 -7.09 8.51 -3.96
C ARG A 18 -5.68 9.02 -3.74
N PHE A 19 -5.01 8.44 -2.75
CA PHE A 19 -3.61 8.67 -2.50
C PHE A 19 -2.86 7.37 -2.74
N GLU A 20 -1.74 7.45 -3.39
CA GLU A 20 -0.96 6.26 -3.71
C GLU A 20 0.41 6.39 -3.10
N ILE A 21 0.82 5.42 -2.31
CA ILE A 21 2.12 5.38 -1.68
C ILE A 21 2.87 4.19 -2.24
N ASP A 22 3.91 4.47 -3.02
CA ASP A 22 4.73 3.43 -3.62
C ASP A 22 6.05 3.33 -2.91
N ALA A 23 6.55 2.13 -2.77
CA ALA A 23 7.91 1.97 -2.33
C ALA A 23 8.83 2.53 -3.42
N SER A 24 9.72 3.40 -3.04
CA SER A 24 10.52 4.14 -4.00
C SER A 24 11.65 3.31 -4.59
N ARG A 25 11.93 2.15 -4.03
CA ARG A 25 12.97 1.27 -4.54
C ARG A 25 12.57 -0.17 -4.37
N ALA A 26 13.13 -1.02 -5.21
CA ALA A 26 12.91 -2.45 -5.09
C ALA A 26 13.40 -2.93 -3.73
N GLY A 27 12.75 -3.88 -3.18
CA GLY A 27 13.11 -4.45 -1.89
C GLY A 27 12.51 -3.71 -0.71
N ARG A 28 11.94 -2.55 -0.91
CA ARG A 28 11.27 -1.84 0.17
C ARG A 28 9.84 -2.30 0.29
N ARG A 29 9.32 -2.14 1.49
CA ARG A 29 7.93 -2.52 1.76
C ARG A 29 7.15 -1.28 2.16
N VAL A 30 5.84 -1.38 2.04
CA VAL A 30 4.93 -0.36 2.56
C VAL A 30 4.04 -1.05 3.57
N GLU A 31 4.09 -0.59 4.80
CA GLU A 31 3.34 -1.20 5.90
C GLU A 31 2.20 -0.29 6.31
N VAL A 32 1.06 -0.89 6.61
CA VAL A 32 -0.13 -0.16 7.01
C VAL A 32 -0.46 -0.52 8.45
N ALA A 33 -0.68 0.48 9.28
CA ALA A 33 -1.05 0.27 10.66
C ALA A 33 -2.21 1.19 11.03
N ASN A 34 -3.06 0.73 11.91
CA ASN A 34 -4.14 1.54 12.43
C ASN A 34 -3.81 1.86 13.88
N VAL A 35 -3.53 3.12 14.16
CA VAL A 35 -3.06 3.53 15.47
C VAL A 35 -3.93 4.67 15.98
N ARG A 36 -4.77 4.36 16.96
CA ARG A 36 -5.56 5.41 17.63
C ARG A 36 -6.28 6.35 16.69
N GLY A 37 -7.08 5.81 15.81
CA GLY A 37 -7.86 6.63 14.90
C GLY A 37 -7.09 7.20 13.73
N THR A 38 -5.87 6.75 13.53
CA THR A 38 -5.04 7.18 12.41
C THR A 38 -4.60 5.96 11.61
N VAL A 39 -4.70 6.05 10.32
CA VAL A 39 -4.14 5.03 9.43
C VAL A 39 -2.77 5.52 8.99
N GLU A 40 -1.74 4.76 9.32
CA GLU A 40 -0.36 5.12 8.98
C GLU A 40 0.14 4.20 7.90
N VAL A 41 0.67 4.78 6.84
CA VAL A 41 1.23 4.04 5.73
C VAL A 41 2.70 4.40 5.65
N THR A 42 3.57 3.45 5.93
CA THR A 42 5.00 3.70 6.09
C THR A 42 5.80 2.89 5.09
N GLU A 43 6.63 3.58 4.35
CA GLU A 43 7.62 2.91 3.50
C GLU A 43 8.81 2.57 4.36
N VAL A 44 9.23 1.31 4.36
CA VAL A 44 10.37 0.85 5.14
C VAL A 44 11.39 0.17 4.24
N THR A 45 12.64 0.23 4.65
CA THR A 45 13.71 -0.44 3.95
C THR A 45 13.60 -1.94 4.18
N ARG A 46 14.44 -2.70 3.47
CA ARG A 46 14.48 -4.12 3.63
C ARG A 46 14.72 -4.54 5.08
N THR A 47 15.44 -3.76 5.85
CA THR A 47 15.72 -4.09 7.23
C THR A 47 14.74 -3.46 8.21
N GLY A 48 13.69 -2.83 7.70
CA GLY A 48 12.64 -2.31 8.57
C GLY A 48 12.81 -0.88 9.02
N VAL A 49 13.72 -0.12 8.42
CA VAL A 49 13.95 1.25 8.82
C VAL A 49 12.94 2.16 8.10
N PRO A 50 12.17 2.97 8.80
CA PRO A 50 11.19 3.84 8.15
C PRO A 50 11.86 4.89 7.29
N VAL A 51 11.32 5.09 6.10
CA VAL A 51 11.78 6.10 5.17
C VAL A 51 10.84 7.29 5.17
N ARG A 52 9.56 7.01 5.11
CA ARG A 52 8.53 8.06 5.17
C ARG A 52 7.22 7.44 5.61
N THR A 53 6.39 8.26 6.21
CA THR A 53 5.09 7.82 6.69
C THR A 53 4.03 8.84 6.26
N ALA A 54 2.93 8.34 5.73
CA ALA A 54 1.74 9.13 5.49
C ALA A 54 0.70 8.76 6.53
N ARG A 55 0.03 9.76 7.08
CA ARG A 55 -0.99 9.52 8.10
C ARG A 55 -2.31 10.07 7.62
N PHE A 56 -3.36 9.30 7.84
CA PHE A 56 -4.71 9.67 7.43
C PHE A 56 -5.64 9.49 8.63
N MET A 57 -6.64 10.34 8.74
CA MET A 57 -7.65 10.15 9.78
C MET A 57 -8.47 8.94 9.43
N ALA A 58 -8.50 7.96 10.32
CA ALA A 58 -9.20 6.70 10.02
C ALA A 58 -10.67 6.94 9.69
N ALA A 59 -11.28 7.93 10.33
CA ALA A 59 -12.70 8.20 10.09
C ALA A 59 -12.98 8.68 8.67
N LYS A 60 -11.97 9.14 7.97
CA LYS A 60 -12.12 9.60 6.60
C LYS A 60 -11.65 8.59 5.56
N VAL A 61 -11.07 7.49 5.99
CA VAL A 61 -10.56 6.50 5.06
C VAL A 61 -11.69 5.57 4.67
N VAL A 62 -11.96 5.49 3.38
CA VAL A 62 -13.00 4.64 2.83
C VAL A 62 -12.46 3.25 2.56
N ALA A 63 -11.24 3.16 2.07
CA ALA A 63 -10.66 1.87 1.71
C ALA A 63 -9.14 1.99 1.64
N VAL A 64 -8.46 0.89 1.89
CA VAL A 64 -7.03 0.77 1.73
C VAL A 64 -6.79 -0.47 0.89
N VAL A 65 -6.06 -0.32 -0.21
CA VAL A 65 -5.76 -1.44 -1.08
C VAL A 65 -4.25 -1.62 -1.11
N GLU A 66 -3.81 -2.81 -0.75
CA GLU A 66 -2.38 -3.11 -0.69
C GLU A 66 -2.00 -3.97 -1.88
N HIS A 67 -0.93 -3.56 -2.56
CA HIS A 67 -0.39 -4.30 -3.70
C HIS A 67 1.03 -4.72 -3.33
N PRO A 68 1.21 -5.90 -2.79
CA PRO A 68 2.56 -6.34 -2.41
C PRO A 68 3.43 -6.54 -3.64
N ALA A 69 4.71 -6.39 -3.46
CA ALA A 69 5.64 -6.66 -4.53
C ALA A 69 5.66 -8.14 -4.85
N HIS A 70 5.83 -8.47 -6.11
CA HIS A 70 5.88 -9.86 -6.52
C HIS A 70 7.20 -10.12 -7.18
N ASP A 71 8.23 -10.17 -6.40
CA ASP A 71 9.52 -10.40 -6.96
C ASP A 71 9.59 -11.64 -7.74
N GLY A 72 9.74 -11.60 -8.90
CA GLY A 72 9.97 -12.78 -9.67
C GLY A 72 8.86 -13.73 -9.73
N ASP A 73 7.82 -13.55 -9.03
CA ASP A 73 6.77 -14.47 -9.16
C ASP A 73 5.55 -13.85 -9.73
N GLU A 74 5.70 -12.74 -10.32
CA GLU A 74 4.60 -12.22 -11.03
C GLU A 74 4.13 -13.18 -12.00
N ALA A 75 5.02 -13.84 -12.65
CA ALA A 75 4.62 -14.77 -13.65
C ALA A 75 3.82 -15.84 -13.03
N ALA A 76 4.26 -16.27 -11.91
CA ALA A 76 3.56 -17.34 -11.30
C ALA A 76 2.25 -16.83 -10.80
N ALA A 77 2.25 -15.69 -10.24
CA ALA A 77 1.06 -15.18 -9.68
C ALA A 77 -0.02 -15.05 -10.69
N ARG A 78 0.35 -14.80 -11.87
CA ARG A 78 -0.63 -14.61 -12.81
C ARG A 78 -1.24 -15.77 -13.21
N ARG A 79 -0.60 -16.84 -13.13
CA ARG A 79 -1.19 -17.94 -13.57
C ARG A 79 -2.14 -18.36 -12.63
N SER A 80 -2.13 -17.88 -11.57
CA SER A 80 -3.17 -18.25 -10.77
C SER A 80 -4.22 -17.24 -10.87
N GLY A 81 -3.81 -16.87 -11.41
CA GLY A 81 -4.58 -16.35 -11.17
C GLY A 81 -5.12 -15.92 -11.29
N ARG A 82 -4.99 -16.06 -11.76
CA ARG A 82 -5.42 -15.69 -11.70
C ARG A 82 -5.91 -15.51 -11.57
N ALA A 83 -5.90 -15.78 -11.77
CA ALA A 83 -6.46 -15.49 -11.47
C ALA A 83 -6.85 -15.08 -11.22
N ALA A 84 -6.95 -15.27 -11.36
CA ALA A 84 -7.38 -14.86 -11.03
C ALA A 84 -7.63 -14.32 -10.85
N SER A 85 -7.51 -14.49 -11.03
CA SER A 85 -7.81 -14.03 -10.82
C SER A 85 -8.00 -13.59 -10.73
N ASP A 86 -8.03 -13.78 -10.95
CA ASP A 86 -8.30 -13.51 -10.81
C ASP A 86 -8.57 -13.19 -10.78
#